data_0aee9796186eb27d05d8289c6c15dbf3
#
_entry.id   0aee9796186eb27d05d8289c6c15dbf3
#
_cell.length_a   1.000
_cell.length_b   1.000
_cell.length_c   1.000
_cell.angle_alpha   90.00
_cell.angle_beta   90.00
_cell.angle_gamma   90.00
#
_symmetry.space_group_name_H-M   'P 1'
#
loop_
_entity.id
_entity.type
_entity.pdbx_description
1 polymer ?
#
loop_
_entity_poly.entity_id
_entity_poly.type
_entity_poly.pdbx_seq_one_letter_code
_entity_poly.pdbx_strand_id
1 'polypeptide(L)'
;MFTGLSAFPITPFKQEAIDYKTFKGLVENLASANVDSICAIGSTGLYPYLTRGEKYDVAKLAVDHANGIPVMAGVGALRTYDVLKNVEAVQQAGVNAVLLAPVSYQVLNEEEVYGLYEAVSHEVSVPICVYENPRVTNFTFSEDLYRRIGKLPNIGAIKIPGTPFAKSSMDNSSSKDIPPCEASSSEGARRLASLREIMPANIAIGVSGDSFGAAGMSEGCDLWLSVIGGIFPRTVMRIIDAAQSGNAVDAQAQSQALSGIWSMFARNGGGLRVVAAAAEILGYCETPSLPAPFLPIDKKEYSELEHIISKLSLS
;
A
#
# COMPACT_ATOMS: atom_id res chain seq x y z
N MET A 1 -9.54 -8.96 -7.80
CA MET A 1 -8.54 -8.84 -6.71
C MET A 1 -7.80 -7.50 -6.76
N PHE A 2 -7.37 -7.05 -7.93
CA PHE A 2 -6.66 -5.77 -8.04
C PHE A 2 -7.61 -4.62 -8.40
N THR A 3 -8.58 -4.37 -7.51
CA THR A 3 -9.59 -3.29 -7.64
C THR A 3 -9.88 -2.71 -6.25
N GLY A 4 -10.43 -1.50 -6.18
CA GLY A 4 -10.92 -0.90 -4.95
C GLY A 4 -9.89 -0.75 -3.84
N LEU A 5 -10.18 -1.23 -2.64
CA LEU A 5 -9.29 -1.17 -1.48
C LEU A 5 -8.43 -2.43 -1.34
N SER A 6 -7.11 -2.28 -1.48
CA SER A 6 -6.16 -3.25 -0.94
C SER A 6 -5.68 -2.76 0.43
N ALA A 7 -6.14 -3.39 1.50
CA ALA A 7 -5.84 -2.98 2.88
C ALA A 7 -4.52 -3.57 3.38
N PHE A 8 -3.68 -2.74 3.99
CA PHE A 8 -2.34 -3.11 4.47
C PHE A 8 -2.29 -3.07 6.00
N PRO A 9 -2.72 -4.14 6.72
CA PRO A 9 -2.62 -4.19 8.17
C PRO A 9 -1.16 -4.19 8.63
N ILE A 10 -0.94 -3.73 9.87
CA ILE A 10 0.33 -3.94 10.57
C ILE A 10 0.49 -5.42 10.94
N THR A 11 1.74 -5.86 11.14
CA THR A 11 2.05 -7.07 11.89
C THR A 11 2.46 -6.65 13.29
N PRO A 12 1.57 -6.72 14.29
CA PRO A 12 1.86 -6.24 15.63
C PRO A 12 2.83 -7.19 16.35
N PHE A 13 3.66 -6.59 17.18
CA PHE A 13 4.61 -7.32 18.03
C PHE A 13 4.28 -7.14 19.51
N LYS A 14 4.62 -8.13 20.29
CA LYS A 14 4.59 -8.11 21.75
C LYS A 14 5.85 -8.78 22.27
N GLN A 15 6.69 -8.04 23.02
CA GLN A 15 7.94 -8.56 23.56
C GLN A 15 8.85 -9.23 22.50
N GLU A 16 9.07 -8.51 21.39
CA GLU A 16 9.90 -8.95 20.25
C GLU A 16 9.36 -10.18 19.48
N ALA A 17 8.17 -10.67 19.79
CA ALA A 17 7.51 -11.74 19.05
C ALA A 17 6.24 -11.20 18.36
N ILE A 18 5.84 -11.82 17.25
CA ILE A 18 4.60 -11.45 16.55
C ILE A 18 3.40 -11.78 17.45
N ASP A 19 2.52 -10.81 17.64
CA ASP A 19 1.22 -11.02 18.28
C ASP A 19 0.19 -11.55 17.26
N TYR A 20 0.27 -12.84 17.02
CA TYR A 20 -0.64 -13.54 16.08
C TYR A 20 -2.11 -13.40 16.44
N LYS A 21 -2.44 -13.28 17.73
CA LYS A 21 -3.83 -13.12 18.19
C LYS A 21 -4.37 -11.75 17.75
N THR A 22 -3.61 -10.70 17.96
CA THR A 22 -3.98 -9.35 17.51
C THR A 22 -4.01 -9.27 15.99
N PHE A 23 -3.01 -9.83 15.29
CA PHE A 23 -3.00 -9.85 13.83
C PHE A 23 -4.25 -10.52 13.24
N LYS A 24 -4.65 -11.67 13.80
CA LYS A 24 -5.91 -12.34 13.44
C LYS A 24 -7.11 -11.39 13.56
N GLY A 25 -7.25 -10.69 14.68
CA GLY A 25 -8.35 -9.75 14.91
C GLY A 25 -8.36 -8.60 13.89
N LEU A 26 -7.19 -8.09 13.49
CA LEU A 26 -7.07 -7.08 12.43
C LEU A 26 -7.57 -7.63 11.09
N VAL A 27 -7.17 -8.84 10.72
CA VAL A 27 -7.64 -9.49 9.48
C VAL A 27 -9.16 -9.72 9.50
N GLU A 28 -9.71 -10.21 10.60
CA GLU A 28 -11.15 -10.41 10.78
C GLU A 28 -11.95 -9.09 10.70
N ASN A 29 -11.39 -7.98 11.22
CA ASN A 29 -11.98 -6.65 11.05
C ASN A 29 -12.01 -6.22 9.57
N LEU A 30 -10.92 -6.43 8.82
CA LEU A 30 -10.87 -6.16 7.38
C LEU A 30 -11.88 -7.03 6.62
N ALA A 31 -11.97 -8.31 6.97
CA ALA A 31 -12.95 -9.22 6.39
C ALA A 31 -14.39 -8.77 6.65
N SER A 32 -14.69 -8.32 7.87
CA SER A 32 -16.01 -7.80 8.24
C SER A 32 -16.37 -6.49 7.53
N ALA A 33 -15.39 -5.73 7.12
CA ALA A 33 -15.57 -4.51 6.33
C ALA A 33 -15.73 -4.78 4.82
N ASN A 34 -15.54 -6.03 4.37
CA ASN A 34 -15.59 -6.45 2.96
C ASN A 34 -14.61 -5.64 2.08
N VAL A 35 -13.36 -5.48 2.53
CA VAL A 35 -12.32 -4.88 1.68
C VAL A 35 -12.08 -5.75 0.43
N ASP A 36 -11.62 -5.15 -0.68
CA ASP A 36 -11.45 -5.88 -1.94
C ASP A 36 -10.26 -6.85 -1.92
N SER A 37 -9.23 -6.54 -1.13
CA SER A 37 -8.11 -7.43 -0.86
C SER A 37 -7.34 -7.03 0.40
N ILE A 38 -6.57 -7.96 0.95
CA ILE A 38 -5.70 -7.75 2.12
C ILE A 38 -4.26 -7.99 1.69
N CYS A 39 -3.34 -7.04 1.94
CA CYS A 39 -1.91 -7.28 1.80
C CYS A 39 -1.30 -7.55 3.17
N ALA A 40 -1.18 -8.82 3.55
CA ALA A 40 -0.86 -9.29 4.89
C ALA A 40 0.50 -8.81 5.41
N ILE A 41 1.54 -8.87 4.60
CA ILE A 41 2.92 -8.49 4.93
C ILE A 41 3.49 -7.52 3.90
N GLY A 42 2.81 -6.37 3.72
CA GLY A 42 3.35 -5.24 2.98
C GLY A 42 4.46 -4.52 3.77
N SER A 43 4.85 -3.31 3.36
CA SER A 43 5.83 -2.49 4.10
C SER A 43 5.36 -2.20 5.53
N THR A 44 4.07 -1.92 5.72
CA THR A 44 3.45 -1.71 7.03
C THR A 44 3.38 -3.01 7.84
N GLY A 45 3.24 -4.15 7.15
CA GLY A 45 3.33 -5.49 7.75
C GLY A 45 4.77 -5.96 7.98
N LEU A 46 5.77 -5.08 7.84
CA LEU A 46 7.17 -5.31 8.20
C LEU A 46 7.85 -6.45 7.43
N TYR A 47 7.46 -6.75 6.18
CA TYR A 47 8.01 -7.89 5.42
C TYR A 47 9.55 -7.96 5.39
N PRO A 48 10.34 -6.85 5.38
CA PRO A 48 11.80 -6.95 5.37
C PRO A 48 12.38 -7.40 6.72
N TYR A 49 11.61 -7.33 7.78
CA TYR A 49 12.03 -7.60 9.17
C TYR A 49 11.60 -8.98 9.66
N LEU A 50 10.75 -9.68 8.90
CA LEU A 50 10.27 -11.00 9.25
C LEU A 50 11.16 -12.08 8.66
N THR A 51 11.39 -13.13 9.42
CA THR A 51 11.97 -14.37 8.93
C THR A 51 11.03 -15.04 7.93
N ARG A 52 11.54 -15.98 7.14
CA ARG A 52 10.71 -16.74 6.19
C ARG A 52 9.59 -17.52 6.90
N GLY A 53 9.88 -18.11 8.06
CA GLY A 53 8.87 -18.81 8.87
C GLY A 53 7.76 -17.88 9.31
N GLU A 54 8.09 -16.72 9.85
CA GLU A 54 7.11 -15.71 10.26
C GLU A 54 6.28 -15.18 9.08
N LYS A 55 6.89 -15.02 7.89
CA LYS A 55 6.15 -14.66 6.66
C LYS A 55 5.12 -15.73 6.29
N TYR A 56 5.50 -17.00 6.38
CA TYR A 56 4.56 -18.10 6.17
C TYR A 56 3.42 -18.07 7.17
N ASP A 57 3.73 -17.97 8.48
CA ASP A 57 2.74 -18.00 9.54
C ASP A 57 1.75 -16.83 9.46
N VAL A 58 2.25 -15.62 9.22
CA VAL A 58 1.41 -14.41 9.07
C VAL A 58 0.55 -14.51 7.80
N ALA A 59 1.11 -14.95 6.68
CA ALA A 59 0.37 -15.12 5.44
C ALA A 59 -0.71 -16.21 5.59
N LYS A 60 -0.37 -17.34 6.22
CA LYS A 60 -1.32 -18.45 6.48
C LYS A 60 -2.47 -17.99 7.37
N LEU A 61 -2.16 -17.28 8.45
CA LEU A 61 -3.18 -16.74 9.36
C LEU A 61 -4.10 -15.74 8.64
N ALA A 62 -3.54 -14.89 7.78
CA ALA A 62 -4.35 -13.98 6.97
C ALA A 62 -5.29 -14.72 6.03
N VAL A 63 -4.81 -15.73 5.30
CA VAL A 63 -5.63 -16.54 4.40
C VAL A 63 -6.75 -17.25 5.14
N ASP A 64 -6.44 -17.86 6.30
CA ASP A 64 -7.42 -18.61 7.09
C ASP A 64 -8.53 -17.74 7.68
N HIS A 65 -8.27 -16.45 7.91
CA HIS A 65 -9.20 -15.53 8.57
C HIS A 65 -9.76 -14.41 7.66
N ALA A 66 -9.32 -14.35 6.40
CA ALA A 66 -9.80 -13.36 5.43
C ALA A 66 -11.24 -13.60 4.94
N ASN A 67 -11.88 -14.70 5.34
CA ASN A 67 -13.25 -15.05 4.96
C ASN A 67 -13.50 -14.98 3.44
N GLY A 68 -12.57 -15.52 2.64
CA GLY A 68 -12.66 -15.53 1.18
C GLY A 68 -12.17 -14.26 0.47
N ILE A 69 -11.83 -13.21 1.20
CA ILE A 69 -11.19 -12.02 0.63
C ILE A 69 -9.79 -12.39 0.14
N PRO A 70 -9.40 -12.02 -1.10
CA PRO A 70 -8.09 -12.33 -1.62
C PRO A 70 -6.97 -11.74 -0.76
N VAL A 71 -5.93 -12.56 -0.50
CA VAL A 71 -4.75 -12.17 0.28
C VAL A 71 -3.53 -12.07 -0.62
N MET A 72 -2.82 -10.95 -0.52
CA MET A 72 -1.51 -10.70 -1.12
C MET A 72 -0.44 -10.66 -0.03
N ALA A 73 0.78 -11.12 -0.33
CA ALA A 73 1.89 -11.09 0.62
C ALA A 73 3.17 -10.52 0.02
N GLY A 74 3.91 -9.70 0.80
CA GLY A 74 5.20 -9.16 0.42
C GLY A 74 6.32 -10.20 0.48
N VAL A 75 7.08 -10.35 -0.60
CA VAL A 75 8.12 -11.38 -0.73
C VAL A 75 9.54 -10.82 -0.88
N GLY A 76 9.70 -9.50 -0.93
CA GLY A 76 10.99 -8.85 -1.14
C GLY A 76 12.04 -9.27 -0.10
N ALA A 77 13.28 -9.38 -0.56
CA ALA A 77 14.48 -9.64 0.22
C ALA A 77 15.71 -9.10 -0.52
N LEU A 78 16.88 -9.05 0.12
CA LEU A 78 18.11 -8.52 -0.49
C LEU A 78 18.66 -9.41 -1.63
N ARG A 79 18.48 -10.72 -1.55
CA ARG A 79 18.97 -11.68 -2.55
C ARG A 79 17.79 -12.29 -3.29
N THR A 80 17.89 -12.42 -4.61
CA THR A 80 16.88 -13.12 -5.43
C THR A 80 16.58 -14.53 -4.91
N TYR A 81 17.61 -15.26 -4.46
CA TYR A 81 17.41 -16.59 -3.84
C TYR A 81 16.43 -16.54 -2.66
N ASP A 82 16.58 -15.55 -1.76
CA ASP A 82 15.71 -15.41 -0.59
C ASP A 82 14.30 -14.93 -0.98
N VAL A 83 14.19 -14.12 -2.05
CA VAL A 83 12.87 -13.77 -2.64
C VAL A 83 12.15 -15.01 -3.14
N LEU A 84 12.82 -15.89 -3.91
CA LEU A 84 12.24 -17.13 -4.40
C LEU A 84 11.81 -18.06 -3.26
N LYS A 85 12.59 -18.14 -2.19
CA LYS A 85 12.21 -18.91 -0.99
C LYS A 85 11.05 -18.28 -0.20
N ASN A 86 10.90 -16.96 -0.21
CA ASN A 86 9.72 -16.29 0.34
C ASN A 86 8.49 -16.55 -0.53
N VAL A 87 8.62 -16.50 -1.86
CA VAL A 87 7.55 -16.83 -2.82
C VAL A 87 7.02 -18.24 -2.56
N GLU A 88 7.94 -19.24 -2.46
CA GLU A 88 7.57 -20.62 -2.13
C GLU A 88 6.77 -20.69 -0.82
N ALA A 89 7.27 -20.05 0.24
CA ALA A 89 6.63 -20.08 1.56
C ALA A 89 5.23 -19.48 1.54
N VAL A 90 5.05 -18.28 0.96
CA VAL A 90 3.72 -17.62 0.97
C VAL A 90 2.73 -18.30 0.01
N GLN A 91 3.19 -18.90 -1.09
CA GLN A 91 2.32 -19.74 -1.94
C GLN A 91 1.83 -20.98 -1.18
N GLN A 92 2.70 -21.65 -0.41
CA GLN A 92 2.30 -22.76 0.48
C GLN A 92 1.30 -22.31 1.56
N ALA A 93 1.36 -21.06 1.99
CA ALA A 93 0.36 -20.47 2.89
C ALA A 93 -1.00 -20.22 2.22
N GLY A 94 -1.09 -20.27 0.88
CA GLY A 94 -2.31 -20.14 0.12
C GLY A 94 -2.67 -18.73 -0.32
N VAL A 95 -1.69 -17.81 -0.41
CA VAL A 95 -1.95 -16.43 -0.88
C VAL A 95 -2.40 -16.39 -2.34
N ASN A 96 -3.17 -15.37 -2.69
CA ASN A 96 -3.73 -15.17 -4.03
C ASN A 96 -2.86 -14.30 -4.93
N ALA A 97 -1.86 -13.58 -4.37
CA ALA A 97 -0.88 -12.80 -5.11
C ALA A 97 0.34 -12.52 -4.25
N VAL A 98 1.44 -12.08 -4.89
CA VAL A 98 2.64 -11.60 -4.20
C VAL A 98 2.91 -10.14 -4.52
N LEU A 99 3.42 -9.39 -3.53
CA LEU A 99 3.89 -8.02 -3.67
C LEU A 99 5.42 -8.03 -3.70
N LEU A 100 6.02 -7.54 -4.78
CA LEU A 100 7.47 -7.55 -4.97
C LEU A 100 8.01 -6.14 -5.18
N ALA A 101 8.86 -5.67 -4.26
CA ALA A 101 9.69 -4.48 -4.43
C ALA A 101 11.16 -4.91 -4.58
N PRO A 102 11.97 -4.19 -5.38
CA PRO A 102 13.40 -4.48 -5.54
C PRO A 102 14.20 -3.97 -4.34
N VAL A 103 14.08 -4.66 -3.21
CA VAL A 103 14.77 -4.31 -1.95
C VAL A 103 16.26 -4.53 -2.10
N SER A 104 17.05 -3.52 -1.81
CA SER A 104 18.51 -3.63 -1.89
C SER A 104 19.21 -2.75 -0.86
N TYR A 105 20.42 -3.14 -0.47
CA TYR A 105 21.33 -2.29 0.29
C TYR A 105 22.20 -1.46 -0.67
N GLN A 106 22.66 -2.07 -1.77
CA GLN A 106 23.37 -1.39 -2.85
C GLN A 106 22.36 -0.92 -3.91
N VAL A 107 22.64 0.21 -4.58
CA VAL A 107 21.79 0.69 -5.67
C VAL A 107 21.82 -0.31 -6.81
N LEU A 108 20.66 -0.79 -7.23
CA LEU A 108 20.49 -1.69 -8.36
C LEU A 108 20.36 -0.90 -9.67
N ASN A 109 20.82 -1.49 -10.77
CA ASN A 109 20.52 -1.03 -12.11
C ASN A 109 19.26 -1.70 -12.68
N GLU A 110 18.78 -1.22 -13.82
CA GLU A 110 17.53 -1.73 -14.44
C GLU A 110 17.60 -3.21 -14.83
N GLU A 111 18.76 -3.69 -15.29
CA GLU A 111 18.93 -5.09 -15.68
C GLU A 111 18.89 -6.03 -14.46
N GLU A 112 19.45 -5.58 -13.33
CA GLU A 112 19.38 -6.32 -12.06
C GLU A 112 17.94 -6.40 -11.54
N VAL A 113 17.18 -5.31 -11.63
CA VAL A 113 15.77 -5.28 -11.26
C VAL A 113 14.94 -6.11 -12.23
N TYR A 114 15.16 -5.99 -13.55
CA TYR A 114 14.49 -6.83 -14.53
C TYR A 114 14.71 -8.32 -14.25
N GLY A 115 15.97 -8.73 -14.04
CA GLY A 115 16.34 -10.12 -13.72
C GLY A 115 15.68 -10.65 -12.45
N LEU A 116 15.46 -9.79 -11.43
CA LEU A 116 14.71 -10.16 -10.25
C LEU A 116 13.25 -10.51 -10.60
N TYR A 117 12.56 -9.63 -11.35
CA TYR A 117 11.17 -9.87 -11.76
C TYR A 117 11.03 -11.06 -12.70
N GLU A 118 11.98 -11.22 -13.64
CA GLU A 118 12.03 -12.37 -14.54
C GLU A 118 12.15 -13.68 -13.75
N ALA A 119 13.11 -13.78 -12.83
CA ALA A 119 13.29 -14.98 -11.99
C ALA A 119 12.02 -15.30 -11.18
N VAL A 120 11.39 -14.31 -10.55
CA VAL A 120 10.17 -14.52 -9.76
C VAL A 120 9.00 -14.89 -10.66
N SER A 121 8.85 -14.29 -11.84
CA SER A 121 7.73 -14.53 -12.74
C SER A 121 7.69 -15.95 -13.28
N HIS A 122 8.82 -16.63 -13.36
CA HIS A 122 8.91 -18.02 -13.79
C HIS A 122 8.64 -19.04 -12.68
N GLU A 123 8.81 -18.65 -11.41
CA GLU A 123 8.65 -19.54 -10.26
C GLU A 123 7.31 -19.38 -9.54
N VAL A 124 6.62 -18.26 -9.77
CA VAL A 124 5.36 -17.97 -9.10
C VAL A 124 4.16 -18.53 -9.90
N SER A 125 3.17 -19.07 -9.19
CA SER A 125 1.91 -19.57 -9.78
C SER A 125 0.72 -18.62 -9.54
N VAL A 126 0.93 -17.51 -8.85
CA VAL A 126 -0.06 -16.47 -8.56
C VAL A 126 0.40 -15.13 -9.13
N PRO A 127 -0.49 -14.15 -9.33
CA PRO A 127 -0.11 -12.84 -9.87
C PRO A 127 0.91 -12.10 -9.01
N ILE A 128 1.80 -11.36 -9.67
CA ILE A 128 2.77 -10.44 -9.06
C ILE A 128 2.20 -9.01 -9.12
N CYS A 129 2.18 -8.33 -7.99
CA CYS A 129 2.05 -6.87 -7.92
C CYS A 129 3.45 -6.26 -7.86
N VAL A 130 3.87 -5.61 -8.94
CA VAL A 130 5.14 -4.86 -9.01
C VAL A 130 5.06 -3.65 -8.08
N TYR A 131 6.01 -3.45 -7.20
CA TYR A 131 5.96 -2.36 -6.23
C TYR A 131 7.10 -1.35 -6.44
N GLU A 132 6.75 -0.19 -6.96
CA GLU A 132 7.64 0.97 -7.00
C GLU A 132 7.55 1.75 -5.68
N ASN A 133 8.69 1.89 -4.99
CA ASN A 133 8.79 2.72 -3.79
C ASN A 133 10.20 3.32 -3.68
N PRO A 134 10.51 4.33 -4.50
CA PRO A 134 11.88 4.87 -4.62
C PRO A 134 12.44 5.39 -3.31
N ARG A 135 11.58 5.81 -2.37
CA ARG A 135 11.99 6.31 -1.06
C ARG A 135 12.68 5.25 -0.18
N VAL A 136 12.33 3.98 -0.33
CA VAL A 136 12.88 2.90 0.51
C VAL A 136 13.71 1.88 -0.27
N THR A 137 13.55 1.83 -1.60
CA THR A 137 14.33 0.93 -2.46
C THR A 137 15.48 1.62 -3.17
N ASN A 138 15.53 2.97 -3.14
CA ASN A 138 16.47 3.80 -3.89
C ASN A 138 16.46 3.48 -5.39
N PHE A 139 15.34 3.02 -5.94
CA PHE A 139 15.17 2.65 -7.33
C PHE A 139 13.87 3.21 -7.89
N THR A 140 13.95 3.86 -9.06
CA THR A 140 12.79 4.37 -9.81
C THR A 140 12.68 3.61 -11.11
N PHE A 141 11.48 3.15 -11.44
CA PHE A 141 11.21 2.41 -12.67
C PHE A 141 11.10 3.37 -13.86
N SER A 142 11.84 3.10 -14.91
CA SER A 142 11.63 3.76 -16.21
C SER A 142 10.40 3.17 -16.91
N GLU A 143 9.86 3.91 -17.89
CA GLU A 143 8.78 3.41 -18.73
C GLU A 143 9.20 2.18 -19.54
N ASP A 144 10.45 2.11 -19.98
CA ASP A 144 10.97 0.94 -20.68
C ASP A 144 11.03 -0.29 -19.77
N LEU A 145 11.51 -0.11 -18.53
CA LEU A 145 11.51 -1.20 -17.55
C LEU A 145 10.10 -1.70 -17.25
N TYR A 146 9.11 -0.81 -17.07
CA TYR A 146 7.71 -1.19 -16.90
C TYR A 146 7.20 -1.98 -18.11
N ARG A 147 7.47 -1.51 -19.34
CA ARG A 147 7.09 -2.19 -20.58
C ARG A 147 7.68 -3.59 -20.69
N ARG A 148 8.94 -3.76 -20.28
CA ARG A 148 9.64 -5.06 -20.28
C ARG A 148 9.05 -6.00 -19.22
N ILE A 149 8.92 -5.53 -17.99
CA ILE A 149 8.34 -6.32 -16.88
C ILE A 149 6.88 -6.69 -17.18
N GLY A 150 6.09 -5.79 -17.75
CA GLY A 150 4.70 -6.06 -18.09
C GLY A 150 4.50 -7.20 -19.10
N LYS A 151 5.54 -7.58 -19.85
CA LYS A 151 5.52 -8.72 -20.78
C LYS A 151 5.87 -10.05 -20.12
N LEU A 152 6.39 -10.04 -18.90
CA LEU A 152 6.69 -11.26 -18.16
C LEU A 152 5.41 -11.98 -17.75
N PRO A 153 5.43 -13.30 -17.60
CA PRO A 153 4.28 -14.05 -17.11
C PRO A 153 3.91 -13.63 -15.68
N ASN A 154 2.64 -13.82 -15.33
CA ASN A 154 2.14 -13.59 -13.98
C ASN A 154 2.20 -12.14 -13.46
N ILE A 155 2.54 -11.14 -14.24
CA ILE A 155 2.39 -9.75 -13.82
C ILE A 155 0.90 -9.38 -13.85
N GLY A 156 0.33 -9.07 -12.69
CA GLY A 156 -1.10 -8.78 -12.54
C GLY A 156 -1.42 -7.33 -12.16
N ALA A 157 -0.49 -6.66 -11.50
CA ALA A 157 -0.67 -5.26 -11.10
C ALA A 157 0.66 -4.52 -10.95
N ILE A 158 0.59 -3.19 -10.97
CA ILE A 158 1.68 -2.32 -10.53
C ILE A 158 1.18 -1.38 -9.43
N LYS A 159 1.99 -1.20 -8.39
CA LYS A 159 1.77 -0.25 -7.30
C LYS A 159 2.72 0.92 -7.49
N ILE A 160 2.18 2.08 -7.85
CA ILE A 160 2.95 3.29 -8.16
C ILE A 160 2.91 4.30 -7.01
N PRO A 161 3.94 5.18 -6.87
CA PRO A 161 3.89 6.30 -5.96
C PRO A 161 2.75 7.26 -6.29
N GLY A 162 2.08 7.79 -5.26
CA GLY A 162 0.99 8.75 -5.43
C GLY A 162 1.44 10.20 -5.64
N THR A 163 2.75 10.52 -5.53
CA THR A 163 3.26 11.88 -5.66
C THR A 163 2.83 12.63 -6.92
N PRO A 164 2.73 11.99 -8.11
CA PRO A 164 2.21 12.67 -9.31
C PRO A 164 0.74 13.10 -9.21
N PHE A 165 -0.02 12.56 -8.25
CA PHE A 165 -1.42 12.94 -7.99
C PHE A 165 -1.56 14.10 -6.97
N ALA A 166 -0.44 14.63 -6.46
CA ALA A 166 -0.47 15.82 -5.61
C ALA A 166 -0.95 17.02 -6.45
N LYS A 167 -1.95 17.76 -5.94
CA LYS A 167 -2.26 19.07 -6.54
C LYS A 167 -1.03 19.95 -6.44
N SER A 168 -0.61 20.54 -7.55
CA SER A 168 0.39 21.59 -7.53
C SER A 168 -0.11 22.70 -6.60
N SER A 169 0.62 22.96 -5.52
CA SER A 169 0.31 24.04 -4.58
C SER A 169 0.58 25.45 -5.18
N MET A 170 0.82 25.53 -6.49
CA MET A 170 1.18 26.77 -7.18
C MET A 170 0.04 27.44 -7.96
N ASP A 171 -1.18 26.88 -7.98
CA ASP A 171 -2.32 27.53 -8.65
C ASP A 171 -3.10 28.51 -7.76
N ASN A 172 -2.43 29.20 -6.82
CA ASN A 172 -2.95 30.40 -6.14
C ASN A 172 -2.56 31.71 -6.85
N SER A 173 -2.32 31.67 -8.15
CA SER A 173 -2.27 32.91 -8.95
C SER A 173 -3.67 33.19 -9.50
N SER A 174 -4.34 34.13 -8.85
CA SER A 174 -5.55 34.78 -9.34
C SER A 174 -5.29 35.52 -10.67
N SER A 175 -5.34 34.81 -11.79
CA SER A 175 -5.49 35.40 -13.10
C SER A 175 -6.89 35.08 -13.63
N LYS A 176 -7.76 36.09 -13.62
CA LYS A 176 -9.16 36.03 -14.01
C LYS A 176 -9.41 35.98 -15.53
N ASP A 177 -8.46 35.63 -16.35
CA ASP A 177 -8.58 35.69 -17.80
C ASP A 177 -7.97 34.48 -18.51
N ILE A 178 -8.47 33.25 -18.22
CA ILE A 178 -8.25 32.11 -19.10
C ILE A 178 -9.63 31.51 -19.45
N PRO A 179 -9.98 31.37 -20.75
CA PRO A 179 -11.25 30.80 -21.15
C PRO A 179 -11.33 29.31 -20.73
N PRO A 180 -12.54 28.76 -20.44
CA PRO A 180 -12.74 27.41 -19.99
C PRO A 180 -12.66 26.41 -21.18
N CYS A 181 -11.47 26.28 -21.73
CA CYS A 181 -11.21 25.30 -22.77
C CYS A 181 -9.79 24.78 -22.64
N GLU A 182 -9.69 23.50 -22.30
CA GLU A 182 -8.52 22.70 -21.93
C GLU A 182 -8.27 22.64 -20.41
N ALA A 183 -9.05 21.78 -19.74
CA ALA A 183 -8.65 21.24 -18.45
C ALA A 183 -7.32 20.49 -18.65
N SER A 184 -6.19 21.12 -18.36
CA SER A 184 -4.90 20.46 -18.41
C SER A 184 -4.97 19.26 -17.47
N SER A 185 -4.81 18.04 -18.01
CA SER A 185 -4.78 16.81 -17.23
C SER A 185 -3.72 16.95 -16.13
N SER A 186 -4.04 16.51 -14.91
CA SER A 186 -3.07 16.52 -13.81
C SER A 186 -1.81 15.72 -14.18
N GLU A 187 -0.71 15.94 -13.47
CA GLU A 187 0.50 15.14 -13.67
C GLU A 187 0.20 13.64 -13.41
N GLY A 188 -0.64 13.34 -12.41
CA GLY A 188 -1.09 11.98 -12.11
C GLY A 188 -1.86 11.35 -13.26
N ALA A 189 -2.82 12.07 -13.84
CA ALA A 189 -3.57 11.58 -14.98
C ALA A 189 -2.68 11.32 -16.21
N ARG A 190 -1.70 12.21 -16.49
CA ARG A 190 -0.72 12.00 -17.56
C ARG A 190 0.15 10.77 -17.30
N ARG A 191 0.64 10.60 -16.06
CA ARG A 191 1.43 9.42 -15.67
C ARG A 191 0.62 8.13 -15.83
N LEU A 192 -0.64 8.14 -15.39
CA LEU A 192 -1.54 7.00 -15.53
C LEU A 192 -1.79 6.67 -17.01
N ALA A 193 -2.08 7.66 -17.84
CA ALA A 193 -2.28 7.47 -19.28
C ALA A 193 -1.03 6.87 -19.94
N SER A 194 0.17 7.41 -19.67
CA SER A 194 1.44 6.86 -20.17
C SER A 194 1.63 5.39 -19.76
N LEU A 195 1.35 5.04 -18.51
CA LEU A 195 1.46 3.66 -18.04
C LEU A 195 0.42 2.75 -18.72
N ARG A 196 -0.81 3.21 -18.91
CA ARG A 196 -1.86 2.45 -19.64
C ARG A 196 -1.48 2.19 -21.10
N GLU A 197 -0.76 3.10 -21.73
CA GLU A 197 -0.32 2.94 -23.13
C GLU A 197 0.78 1.88 -23.29
N ILE A 198 1.68 1.76 -22.29
CA ILE A 198 2.83 0.86 -22.37
C ILE A 198 2.62 -0.50 -21.70
N MET A 199 1.65 -0.61 -20.78
CA MET A 199 1.36 -1.85 -20.07
C MET A 199 0.26 -2.66 -20.77
N PRO A 200 0.31 -4.01 -20.73
CA PRO A 200 -0.83 -4.83 -21.16
C PRO A 200 -2.12 -4.44 -20.42
N ALA A 201 -3.25 -4.42 -21.15
CA ALA A 201 -4.54 -3.93 -20.67
C ALA A 201 -5.10 -4.69 -19.45
N ASN A 202 -4.64 -5.92 -19.22
CA ASN A 202 -5.03 -6.75 -18.07
C ASN A 202 -4.23 -6.47 -16.79
N ILE A 203 -3.24 -5.58 -16.83
CA ILE A 203 -2.44 -5.24 -15.66
C ILE A 203 -3.09 -4.05 -14.95
N ALA A 204 -3.47 -4.24 -13.71
CA ALA A 204 -4.07 -3.19 -12.89
C ALA A 204 -3.01 -2.18 -12.43
N ILE A 205 -3.40 -0.90 -12.33
CA ILE A 205 -2.53 0.18 -11.84
C ILE A 205 -3.11 0.72 -10.54
N GLY A 206 -2.35 0.56 -9.45
CA GLY A 206 -2.78 0.99 -8.12
C GLY A 206 -1.94 2.13 -7.57
N VAL A 207 -2.60 3.09 -6.92
CA VAL A 207 -1.97 4.22 -6.25
C VAL A 207 -1.52 3.83 -4.83
N SER A 208 -0.37 4.34 -4.40
CA SER A 208 0.14 4.25 -3.03
C SER A 208 0.48 5.62 -2.44
N GLY A 209 0.53 5.68 -1.09
CA GLY A 209 0.64 6.94 -0.35
C GLY A 209 -0.76 7.50 -0.07
N ASP A 210 -1.21 7.33 1.16
CA ASP A 210 -2.64 7.51 1.51
C ASP A 210 -3.17 8.93 1.27
N SER A 211 -2.34 9.96 1.43
CA SER A 211 -2.72 11.35 1.10
C SER A 211 -3.06 11.59 -0.38
N PHE A 212 -2.67 10.66 -1.26
CA PHE A 212 -2.90 10.74 -2.71
C PHE A 212 -4.00 9.78 -3.19
N GLY A 213 -4.48 8.89 -2.31
CA GLY A 213 -5.41 7.83 -2.68
C GLY A 213 -6.69 8.33 -3.33
N ALA A 214 -7.34 9.35 -2.73
CA ALA A 214 -8.56 9.94 -3.28
C ALA A 214 -8.36 10.50 -4.70
N ALA A 215 -7.26 11.21 -4.93
CA ALA A 215 -6.93 11.76 -6.25
C ALA A 215 -6.62 10.64 -7.25
N GLY A 216 -5.78 9.66 -6.89
CA GLY A 216 -5.46 8.54 -7.76
C GLY A 216 -6.69 7.73 -8.18
N MET A 217 -7.60 7.44 -7.25
CA MET A 217 -8.85 6.74 -7.55
C MET A 217 -9.77 7.58 -8.45
N SER A 218 -9.87 8.89 -8.21
CA SER A 218 -10.68 9.80 -9.03
C SER A 218 -10.13 9.98 -10.45
N GLU A 219 -8.82 9.80 -10.64
CA GLU A 219 -8.16 9.89 -11.94
C GLU A 219 -8.08 8.55 -12.68
N GLY A 220 -8.63 7.47 -12.10
CA GLY A 220 -8.81 6.19 -12.77
C GLY A 220 -7.78 5.11 -12.43
N CYS A 221 -7.08 5.20 -11.30
CA CYS A 221 -6.38 4.04 -10.76
C CYS A 221 -7.39 2.93 -10.42
N ASP A 222 -7.02 1.66 -10.66
CA ASP A 222 -7.90 0.51 -10.42
C ASP A 222 -8.05 0.20 -8.94
N LEU A 223 -7.01 0.48 -8.15
CA LEU A 223 -7.01 0.20 -6.72
C LEU A 223 -6.17 1.21 -5.93
N TRP A 224 -6.51 1.33 -4.66
CA TRP A 224 -5.71 2.04 -3.66
C TRP A 224 -5.09 1.04 -2.69
N LEU A 225 -3.75 0.96 -2.68
CA LEU A 225 -2.99 0.11 -1.76
C LEU A 225 -2.68 0.92 -0.49
N SER A 226 -3.59 0.82 0.47
CA SER A 226 -3.75 1.75 1.58
C SER A 226 -3.19 1.23 2.90
N VAL A 227 -2.34 2.02 3.55
CA VAL A 227 -1.84 1.78 4.91
C VAL A 227 -2.92 2.10 5.94
N ILE A 228 -3.58 3.27 5.81
CA ILE A 228 -4.66 3.67 6.73
C ILE A 228 -5.87 2.75 6.61
N GLY A 229 -6.13 2.17 5.43
CA GLY A 229 -7.17 1.18 5.20
C GLY A 229 -6.93 -0.13 5.94
N GLY A 230 -5.69 -0.41 6.37
CA GLY A 230 -5.36 -1.55 7.22
C GLY A 230 -5.90 -1.45 8.64
N ILE A 231 -6.33 -0.26 9.09
CA ILE A 231 -6.87 -0.01 10.43
C ILE A 231 -8.27 0.64 10.41
N PHE A 232 -8.55 1.49 9.41
CA PHE A 232 -9.83 2.18 9.22
C PHE A 232 -10.44 1.86 7.84
N PRO A 233 -10.78 0.60 7.56
CA PRO A 233 -11.18 0.16 6.22
C PRO A 233 -12.46 0.86 5.73
N ARG A 234 -13.48 1.02 6.60
CA ARG A 234 -14.75 1.63 6.21
C ARG A 234 -14.59 3.12 5.86
N THR A 235 -13.67 3.80 6.54
CA THR A 235 -13.35 5.20 6.22
C THR A 235 -12.75 5.33 4.82
N VAL A 236 -11.80 4.46 4.48
CA VAL A 236 -11.16 4.47 3.15
C VAL A 236 -12.12 4.03 2.05
N MET A 237 -12.94 3.01 2.29
CA MET A 237 -13.94 2.54 1.33
C MET A 237 -14.93 3.65 0.95
N ARG A 238 -15.41 4.46 1.90
CA ARG A 238 -16.26 5.63 1.56
C ARG A 238 -15.58 6.62 0.61
N ILE A 239 -14.28 6.85 0.77
CA ILE A 239 -13.50 7.72 -0.14
C ILE A 239 -13.42 7.09 -1.53
N ILE A 240 -13.18 5.78 -1.60
CA ILE A 240 -13.11 5.03 -2.86
C ILE A 240 -14.48 5.03 -3.55
N ASP A 241 -15.56 4.75 -2.83
CA ASP A 241 -16.93 4.77 -3.36
C ASP A 241 -17.28 6.14 -3.97
N ALA A 242 -16.93 7.23 -3.28
CA ALA A 242 -17.13 8.58 -3.79
C ALA A 242 -16.32 8.82 -5.07
N ALA A 243 -15.04 8.41 -5.10
CA ALA A 243 -14.19 8.56 -6.28
C ALA A 243 -14.72 7.74 -7.48
N GLN A 244 -15.05 6.48 -7.26
CA GLN A 244 -15.53 5.56 -8.31
C GLN A 244 -16.93 5.92 -8.83
N SER A 245 -17.77 6.56 -8.00
CA SER A 245 -19.07 7.10 -8.44
C SER A 245 -18.96 8.40 -9.24
N GLY A 246 -17.74 8.89 -9.47
CA GLY A 246 -17.49 10.15 -10.20
C GLY A 246 -17.57 11.40 -9.31
N ASN A 247 -17.76 11.26 -8.00
CA ASN A 247 -17.82 12.39 -7.07
C ASN A 247 -16.43 12.70 -6.50
N ALA A 248 -15.50 13.15 -7.35
CA ALA A 248 -14.12 13.48 -6.98
C ALA A 248 -14.06 14.60 -5.92
N VAL A 249 -15.04 15.52 -5.90
CA VAL A 249 -15.10 16.61 -4.93
C VAL A 249 -15.33 16.06 -3.51
N ASP A 250 -16.27 15.12 -3.36
CA ASP A 250 -16.55 14.49 -2.07
C ASP A 250 -15.40 13.57 -1.63
N ALA A 251 -14.84 12.77 -2.54
CA ALA A 251 -13.68 11.95 -2.24
C ALA A 251 -12.50 12.80 -1.71
N GLN A 252 -12.24 13.94 -2.35
CA GLN A 252 -11.20 14.87 -1.93
C GLN A 252 -11.53 15.52 -0.57
N ALA A 253 -12.78 15.89 -0.33
CA ALA A 253 -13.22 16.48 0.94
C ALA A 253 -13.05 15.49 2.09
N GLN A 254 -13.45 14.22 1.91
CA GLN A 254 -13.27 13.16 2.89
C GLN A 254 -11.77 12.90 3.17
N SER A 255 -10.92 12.86 2.14
CA SER A 255 -9.47 12.73 2.31
C SER A 255 -8.86 13.93 3.04
N GLN A 256 -9.33 15.16 2.75
CA GLN A 256 -8.89 16.37 3.42
C GLN A 256 -9.25 16.39 4.92
N ALA A 257 -10.35 15.78 5.31
CA ALA A 257 -10.71 15.61 6.73
C ALA A 257 -9.64 14.79 7.49
N LEU A 258 -8.90 13.92 6.80
CA LEU A 258 -7.80 13.13 7.37
C LEU A 258 -6.44 13.83 7.30
N SER A 259 -6.38 15.13 6.93
CA SER A 259 -5.12 15.86 6.72
C SER A 259 -4.20 15.88 7.96
N GLY A 260 -4.76 15.83 9.17
CA GLY A 260 -3.98 15.67 10.40
C GLY A 260 -3.17 14.36 10.39
N ILE A 261 -3.77 13.25 9.97
CA ILE A 261 -3.09 11.95 9.85
C ILE A 261 -2.05 11.99 8.72
N TRP A 262 -2.38 12.61 7.59
CA TRP A 262 -1.42 12.76 6.49
C TRP A 262 -0.17 13.54 6.91
N SER A 263 -0.36 14.59 7.71
CA SER A 263 0.74 15.37 8.28
C SER A 263 1.59 14.52 9.24
N MET A 264 0.96 13.68 10.05
CA MET A 264 1.68 12.75 10.93
C MET A 264 2.48 11.71 10.12
N PHE A 265 1.91 11.15 9.04
CA PHE A 265 2.64 10.24 8.15
C PHE A 265 3.89 10.91 7.56
N ALA A 266 3.77 12.17 7.13
CA ALA A 266 4.91 12.92 6.59
C ALA A 266 6.02 13.13 7.63
N ARG A 267 5.66 13.53 8.86
CA ARG A 267 6.63 13.77 9.96
C ARG A 267 7.32 12.48 10.43
N ASN A 268 6.61 11.34 10.40
CA ASN A 268 7.10 10.06 10.92
C ASN A 268 7.74 9.16 9.84
N GLY A 269 8.07 9.70 8.68
CA GLY A 269 8.70 8.95 7.59
C GLY A 269 7.79 7.89 6.96
N GLY A 270 6.47 8.00 7.12
CA GLY A 270 5.45 7.08 6.59
C GLY A 270 4.43 6.68 7.65
N GLY A 271 3.51 5.82 7.25
CA GLY A 271 2.35 5.48 8.08
C GLY A 271 2.63 4.45 9.19
N LEU A 272 3.73 3.68 9.15
CA LEU A 272 3.96 2.54 10.05
C LEU A 272 3.76 2.88 11.54
N ARG A 273 4.47 3.88 12.05
CA ARG A 273 4.41 4.26 13.47
C ARG A 273 3.05 4.82 13.87
N VAL A 274 2.44 5.56 12.96
CA VAL A 274 1.14 6.20 13.21
C VAL A 274 0.00 5.18 13.23
N VAL A 275 -0.01 4.20 12.31
CA VAL A 275 -1.04 3.15 12.34
C VAL A 275 -0.81 2.14 13.46
N ALA A 276 0.44 1.91 13.89
CA ALA A 276 0.74 1.15 15.08
C ALA A 276 0.14 1.83 16.33
N ALA A 277 0.39 3.13 16.51
CA ALA A 277 -0.22 3.91 17.59
C ALA A 277 -1.76 3.95 17.49
N ALA A 278 -2.32 4.03 16.27
CA ALA A 278 -3.77 3.95 16.11
C ALA A 278 -4.34 2.60 16.57
N ALA A 279 -3.64 1.49 16.28
CA ALA A 279 -4.03 0.17 16.75
C ALA A 279 -3.97 0.06 18.29
N GLU A 280 -2.97 0.67 18.92
CA GLU A 280 -2.83 0.76 20.38
C GLU A 280 -3.95 1.60 21.00
N ILE A 281 -4.26 2.79 20.43
CA ILE A 281 -5.35 3.68 20.88
C ILE A 281 -6.71 2.97 20.81
N LEU A 282 -6.94 2.18 19.74
CA LEU A 282 -8.17 1.41 19.56
C LEU A 282 -8.23 0.15 20.45
N GLY A 283 -7.18 -0.14 21.20
CA GLY A 283 -7.12 -1.29 22.10
C GLY A 283 -6.94 -2.65 21.38
N TYR A 284 -6.51 -2.64 20.11
CA TYR A 284 -6.22 -3.88 19.40
C TYR A 284 -4.95 -4.56 19.91
N CYS A 285 -3.92 -3.79 20.24
CA CYS A 285 -2.64 -4.29 20.73
C CYS A 285 -2.11 -3.49 21.94
N GLU A 286 -1.14 -4.09 22.64
CA GLU A 286 -0.43 -3.43 23.73
C GLU A 286 0.68 -2.51 23.19
N THR A 287 1.05 -1.50 23.95
CA THR A 287 2.17 -0.58 23.67
C THR A 287 3.48 -1.11 24.29
N PRO A 288 4.62 -1.17 23.56
CA PRO A 288 4.77 -0.88 22.14
C PRO A 288 4.38 -2.09 21.27
N SER A 289 3.80 -1.81 20.10
CA SER A 289 3.36 -2.83 19.13
C SER A 289 4.31 -3.02 17.94
N LEU A 290 5.46 -2.34 17.94
CA LEU A 290 6.50 -2.48 16.92
C LEU A 290 7.75 -3.13 17.50
N PRO A 291 8.49 -3.96 16.73
CA PRO A 291 9.74 -4.56 17.16
C PRO A 291 10.87 -3.54 17.15
N ALA A 292 11.94 -3.78 17.91
CA ALA A 292 13.17 -3.01 17.77
C ALA A 292 13.76 -3.14 16.36
N PRO A 293 14.37 -2.09 15.80
CA PRO A 293 14.73 -0.81 16.42
C PRO A 293 13.66 0.30 16.29
N PHE A 294 12.43 -0.02 15.92
CA PHE A 294 11.38 0.98 15.77
C PHE A 294 10.99 1.56 17.13
N LEU A 295 10.91 2.88 17.17
CA LEU A 295 10.34 3.60 18.32
C LEU A 295 8.91 4.04 17.97
N PRO A 296 7.99 4.07 18.95
CA PRO A 296 6.65 4.63 18.74
C PRO A 296 6.73 6.14 18.44
N ILE A 297 5.62 6.72 18.01
CA ILE A 297 5.47 8.18 17.94
C ILE A 297 5.58 8.78 19.35
N ASP A 298 5.91 10.07 19.45
CA ASP A 298 6.03 10.72 20.74
C ASP A 298 4.65 10.91 21.44
N LYS A 299 4.70 11.22 22.75
CA LYS A 299 3.47 11.36 23.55
C LYS A 299 2.54 12.47 23.06
N LYS A 300 3.08 13.54 22.49
CA LYS A 300 2.29 14.65 21.96
C LYS A 300 1.56 14.20 20.70
N GLU A 301 2.26 13.54 19.80
CA GLU A 301 1.68 12.97 18.57
C GLU A 301 0.65 11.88 18.90
N TYR A 302 0.91 11.06 19.93
CA TYR A 302 -0.04 10.05 20.39
C TYR A 302 -1.37 10.67 20.83
N SER A 303 -1.31 11.74 21.68
CA SER A 303 -2.52 12.47 22.10
C SER A 303 -3.21 13.21 20.95
N GLU A 304 -2.44 13.74 19.99
CA GLU A 304 -2.99 14.35 18.77
C GLU A 304 -3.76 13.32 17.94
N LEU A 305 -3.18 12.11 17.75
CA LEU A 305 -3.81 11.02 17.01
C LEU A 305 -5.10 10.54 17.70
N GLU A 306 -5.06 10.34 19.02
CA GLU A 306 -6.22 9.94 19.81
C GLU A 306 -7.38 10.93 19.65
N HIS A 307 -7.08 12.24 19.70
CA HIS A 307 -8.07 13.28 19.45
C HIS A 307 -8.66 13.21 18.03
N ILE A 308 -7.82 13.01 17.01
CA ILE A 308 -8.26 12.89 15.61
C ILE A 308 -9.18 11.68 15.43
N ILE A 309 -8.78 10.51 15.94
CA ILE A 309 -9.57 9.26 15.85
C ILE A 309 -10.94 9.46 16.48
N SER A 310 -10.99 10.00 17.70
CA SER A 310 -12.24 10.27 18.42
C SER A 310 -13.12 11.28 17.69
N LYS A 311 -12.56 12.41 17.25
CA LYS A 311 -13.29 13.49 16.59
C LYS A 311 -13.91 13.05 15.25
N LEU A 312 -13.20 12.24 14.46
CA LEU A 312 -13.64 11.84 13.13
C LEU A 312 -14.42 10.53 13.13
N SER A 313 -14.57 9.86 14.28
CA SER A 313 -15.23 8.54 14.39
C SER A 313 -14.72 7.56 13.33
N LEU A 314 -13.41 7.44 13.21
CA LEU A 314 -12.78 6.58 12.20
C LEU A 314 -13.12 5.10 12.41
N SER A 315 -13.35 4.37 11.32
CA SER A 315 -13.75 2.95 11.35
C SER A 315 -13.26 2.17 10.10
#